data_55b13520af23d1a3c33560e8755e7d97
#
_entry.id   55b13520af23d1a3c33560e8755e7d97
#
_cell.length_a   1.000
_cell.length_b   1.000
_cell.length_c   1.000
_cell.angle_alpha   90.00
_cell.angle_beta   90.00
_cell.angle_gamma   90.00
#
_symmetry.space_group_name_H-M   'P 1'
#
loop_
_entity.id
_entity.type
_entity.pdbx_description
1 polymer ?
#
loop_
_entity_poly.entity_id
_entity_poly.type
_entity_poly.pdbx_seq_one_letter_code
_entity_poly.pdbx_strand_id
1 'polypeptide(L)'
;MKNTKNDKNTNQPVRTRRDNGAGSITLRKDGRWMGSIQYGYKADGKPKRITVYGKTQQEVKRKLREKSEEFVKNDGNIILAKSIKDWFSEWLYKELKYTLKPKSFDAKERTINKFIIPNFGYIQINQLTSKDVQALINKMVKQGYSLSQIDKVKTTIAQKYRLGMQNNEVTINPALNVKLPASLKAEVDTKQVSALSEEEVKKLTELAYKTYPNGTKIYSRGEFIVFLLNTGLRFGEATALTWDDVDFQNHTITVNKSYVTVLNRDKNNINPRTKKPYATTMVLQHSPKTTRSTRIIPLNKEAQRALKGLWDCNKKYELVCANENGNPNSSSNLNRSLKYMLKRAGISTSYSVHSLRHTFATQLFRNHVDIEIISQLLGHADTTITYNTYIHIIQAEKIEAVGSLDFVK
;
A
#
# COMPACT_ATOMS: atom_id res chain seq x y z
N MET A 1 39.65 -38.74 -63.46
CA MET A 1 38.24 -38.57 -63.78
C MET A 1 37.67 -37.63 -62.73
N LYS A 2 37.57 -36.36 -63.10
CA LYS A 2 36.39 -35.50 -63.30
C LYS A 2 35.32 -35.67 -62.20
N ASN A 3 35.10 -34.66 -61.30
CA ASN A 3 34.04 -33.67 -61.55
C ASN A 3 34.14 -32.48 -60.64
N THR A 4 34.27 -31.33 -61.28
CA THR A 4 34.04 -30.00 -60.80
C THR A 4 32.56 -29.76 -60.53
N LYS A 5 32.19 -29.17 -59.38
CA LYS A 5 30.90 -28.43 -59.19
C LYS A 5 31.11 -27.12 -58.46
N ASN A 6 31.03 -26.08 -59.21
CA ASN A 6 30.58 -24.73 -58.99
C ASN A 6 30.28 -24.32 -57.55
N ASP A 7 31.15 -23.47 -57.01
CA ASP A 7 30.86 -22.53 -55.95
C ASP A 7 29.99 -21.37 -56.46
N LYS A 8 28.74 -21.33 -56.05
CA LYS A 8 27.91 -20.12 -56.15
C LYS A 8 28.19 -19.22 -54.95
N ASN A 9 28.97 -18.21 -55.24
CA ASN A 9 29.24 -17.08 -54.39
C ASN A 9 27.96 -16.33 -54.04
N THR A 10 27.36 -16.58 -52.87
CA THR A 10 26.26 -15.78 -52.31
C THR A 10 26.83 -14.84 -51.26
N ASN A 11 27.19 -13.64 -51.69
CA ASN A 11 27.43 -12.50 -50.83
C ASN A 11 26.16 -12.14 -50.05
N GLN A 12 25.90 -12.80 -48.95
CA GLN A 12 24.93 -12.29 -47.97
C GLN A 12 25.65 -11.35 -47.00
N PRO A 13 25.19 -10.09 -46.84
CA PRO A 13 25.81 -9.17 -45.92
C PRO A 13 25.56 -9.64 -44.48
N VAL A 14 26.65 -9.78 -43.72
CA VAL A 14 26.68 -10.06 -42.29
C VAL A 14 25.72 -9.08 -41.57
N ARG A 15 24.69 -9.58 -40.93
CA ARG A 15 23.77 -8.81 -40.07
C ARG A 15 24.50 -8.42 -38.78
N THR A 16 25.17 -7.27 -38.77
CA THR A 16 25.65 -6.66 -37.54
C THR A 16 24.46 -6.24 -36.68
N ARG A 17 24.42 -6.65 -35.40
CA ARG A 17 23.45 -6.15 -34.42
C ARG A 17 23.63 -4.63 -34.31
N ARG A 18 22.58 -3.90 -34.64
CA ARG A 18 22.55 -2.43 -34.57
C ARG A 18 22.19 -1.98 -33.15
N ASP A 19 22.74 -0.84 -32.75
CA ASP A 19 22.44 -0.19 -31.49
C ASP A 19 20.93 0.10 -31.34
N ASN A 20 20.40 -0.11 -30.15
CA ASN A 20 19.00 0.18 -29.82
C ASN A 20 18.72 1.67 -30.03
N GLY A 21 17.86 2.02 -30.99
CA GLY A 21 17.48 3.41 -31.30
C GLY A 21 17.82 3.87 -32.72
N ALA A 22 18.67 3.15 -33.45
CA ALA A 22 19.12 3.56 -34.80
C ALA A 22 18.09 3.37 -35.92
N GLY A 23 16.89 2.88 -35.63
CA GLY A 23 15.83 2.60 -36.62
C GLY A 23 16.12 1.40 -37.50
N SER A 24 15.19 1.02 -38.39
CA SER A 24 15.34 -0.03 -39.35
C SER A 24 15.50 0.55 -40.76
N ILE A 25 16.42 0.00 -41.55
CA ILE A 25 16.57 0.36 -42.97
C ILE A 25 16.46 -0.95 -43.77
N THR A 26 15.54 -0.99 -44.71
CA THR A 26 15.24 -2.16 -45.54
C THR A 26 15.12 -1.76 -47.00
N LEU A 27 15.58 -2.65 -47.88
CA LEU A 27 15.35 -2.51 -49.32
C LEU A 27 13.97 -3.10 -49.64
N ARG A 28 13.12 -2.33 -50.29
CA ARG A 28 11.80 -2.77 -50.74
C ARG A 28 11.87 -3.51 -52.05
N LYS A 29 10.83 -4.27 -52.36
CA LYS A 29 10.70 -4.99 -53.63
C LYS A 29 10.64 -4.06 -54.85
N ASP A 30 10.28 -2.79 -54.65
CA ASP A 30 10.23 -1.75 -55.68
C ASP A 30 11.60 -1.07 -55.92
N GLY A 31 12.69 -1.61 -55.35
CA GLY A 31 14.05 -1.11 -55.51
C GLY A 31 14.40 0.15 -54.68
N ARG A 32 13.44 0.69 -53.94
CA ARG A 32 13.68 1.85 -53.06
C ARG A 32 14.07 1.40 -51.63
N TRP A 33 14.96 2.15 -51.01
CA TRP A 33 15.30 1.98 -49.60
C TRP A 33 14.27 2.68 -48.76
N MET A 34 13.83 2.00 -47.70
CA MET A 34 12.92 2.53 -46.66
C MET A 34 13.61 2.51 -45.32
N GLY A 35 13.60 3.62 -44.63
CA GLY A 35 14.04 3.74 -43.24
C GLY A 35 12.87 4.07 -42.34
N SER A 36 12.87 3.50 -41.15
CA SER A 36 11.81 3.70 -40.15
C SER A 36 12.39 3.84 -38.77
N ILE A 37 12.05 4.92 -38.07
CA ILE A 37 12.33 5.13 -36.64
C ILE A 37 11.01 5.16 -35.90
N GLN A 38 10.92 4.39 -34.81
CA GLN A 38 9.78 4.43 -33.91
C GLN A 38 9.96 5.58 -32.91
N TYR A 39 8.96 6.44 -32.77
CA TYR A 39 8.98 7.60 -31.86
C TYR A 39 7.87 7.57 -30.82
N GLY A 40 7.08 6.49 -30.73
CA GLY A 40 6.03 6.33 -29.72
C GLY A 40 5.03 5.25 -30.08
N TYR A 41 3.93 5.27 -29.32
CA TYR A 41 2.78 4.39 -29.52
C TYR A 41 1.50 5.22 -29.65
N LYS A 42 0.53 4.73 -30.38
CA LYS A 42 -0.83 5.25 -30.44
C LYS A 42 -1.60 4.82 -29.21
N ALA A 43 -2.76 5.42 -28.94
CA ALA A 43 -3.65 5.05 -27.84
C ALA A 43 -4.12 3.56 -27.93
N ASP A 44 -4.10 2.96 -29.12
CA ASP A 44 -4.44 1.55 -29.39
C ASP A 44 -3.23 0.59 -29.21
N GLY A 45 -2.09 1.09 -28.69
CA GLY A 45 -0.87 0.32 -28.46
C GLY A 45 0.00 0.10 -29.71
N LYS A 46 -0.41 0.59 -30.89
CA LYS A 46 0.40 0.45 -32.12
C LYS A 46 1.54 1.46 -32.17
N PRO A 47 2.73 1.05 -32.68
CA PRO A 47 3.87 1.95 -32.76
C PRO A 47 3.64 3.10 -33.75
N LYS A 48 3.94 4.33 -33.31
CA LYS A 48 4.08 5.48 -34.20
C LYS A 48 5.47 5.47 -34.79
N ARG A 49 5.56 5.60 -36.14
CA ARG A 49 6.83 5.55 -36.86
C ARG A 49 6.95 6.70 -37.82
N ILE A 50 8.15 7.29 -37.88
CA ILE A 50 8.57 8.16 -39.00
C ILE A 50 9.18 7.25 -40.05
N THR A 51 8.66 7.32 -41.29
CA THR A 51 9.16 6.52 -42.41
C THR A 51 9.68 7.46 -43.48
N VAL A 52 10.89 7.19 -43.96
CA VAL A 52 11.52 7.93 -45.07
C VAL A 52 11.92 6.97 -46.20
N TYR A 53 11.96 7.50 -47.39
CA TYR A 53 12.31 6.73 -48.60
C TYR A 53 13.47 7.40 -49.34
N GLY A 54 14.31 6.59 -49.97
CA GLY A 54 15.42 7.08 -50.80
C GLY A 54 15.86 6.05 -51.85
N LYS A 55 16.65 6.50 -52.82
CA LYS A 55 17.22 5.62 -53.85
C LYS A 55 18.43 4.82 -53.34
N THR A 56 19.12 5.33 -52.33
CA THR A 56 20.28 4.67 -51.73
C THR A 56 20.14 4.54 -50.20
N GLN A 57 20.85 3.57 -49.65
CA GLN A 57 20.89 3.37 -48.18
C GLN A 57 21.48 4.60 -47.43
N GLN A 58 22.47 5.27 -48.00
CA GLN A 58 23.08 6.45 -47.45
C GLN A 58 22.11 7.64 -47.44
N GLU A 59 21.35 7.83 -48.51
CA GLU A 59 20.30 8.85 -48.56
C GLU A 59 19.24 8.66 -47.45
N VAL A 60 18.80 7.42 -47.28
CA VAL A 60 17.82 7.09 -46.23
C VAL A 60 18.41 7.29 -44.84
N LYS A 61 19.67 6.95 -44.60
CA LYS A 61 20.37 7.24 -43.33
C LYS A 61 20.41 8.74 -43.04
N ARG A 62 20.79 9.57 -44.04
CA ARG A 62 20.82 11.02 -43.94
C ARG A 62 19.44 11.59 -43.61
N LYS A 63 18.42 11.20 -44.37
CA LYS A 63 17.03 11.64 -44.18
C LYS A 63 16.46 11.23 -42.80
N LEU A 64 16.79 10.02 -42.30
CA LEU A 64 16.40 9.58 -41.00
C LEU A 64 17.06 10.42 -39.91
N ARG A 65 18.34 10.73 -40.07
CA ARG A 65 19.09 11.58 -39.13
C ARG A 65 18.54 13.00 -39.10
N GLU A 66 18.33 13.62 -40.29
CA GLU A 66 17.74 14.96 -40.41
C GLU A 66 16.34 15.03 -39.77
N LYS A 67 15.47 14.02 -40.03
CA LYS A 67 14.15 13.95 -39.41
C LYS A 67 14.21 13.67 -37.91
N SER A 68 15.18 12.91 -37.44
CA SER A 68 15.43 12.71 -36.01
C SER A 68 15.91 13.97 -35.32
N GLU A 69 16.83 14.74 -35.95
CA GLU A 69 17.35 16.00 -35.46
C GLU A 69 16.26 17.12 -35.51
N GLU A 70 15.43 17.15 -36.53
CA GLU A 70 14.27 18.03 -36.64
C GLU A 70 13.23 17.76 -35.53
N PHE A 71 12.95 16.49 -35.26
CA PHE A 71 12.06 16.05 -34.19
C PHE A 71 12.61 16.46 -32.82
N VAL A 72 13.92 16.34 -32.63
CA VAL A 72 14.65 16.75 -31.44
C VAL A 72 14.66 18.26 -31.26
N LYS A 73 14.86 19.03 -32.32
CA LYS A 73 14.89 20.51 -32.28
C LYS A 73 13.51 21.10 -31.99
N ASN A 74 12.44 20.47 -32.46
CA ASN A 74 11.08 21.01 -32.29
C ASN A 74 10.47 20.73 -30.91
N ASP A 75 10.94 19.70 -30.17
CA ASP A 75 10.41 19.37 -28.84
C ASP A 75 11.38 19.67 -27.69
N GLY A 76 12.58 20.18 -27.96
CA GLY A 76 13.52 20.68 -26.93
C GLY A 76 14.07 19.64 -25.96
N ASN A 77 13.73 18.34 -26.10
CA ASN A 77 14.21 17.27 -25.25
C ASN A 77 14.44 15.99 -26.04
N ILE A 78 15.69 15.52 -26.09
CA ILE A 78 16.01 14.13 -26.39
C ILE A 78 15.70 13.34 -25.13
N ILE A 79 14.45 13.08 -24.89
CA ILE A 79 14.10 12.01 -24.01
C ILE A 79 13.99 10.80 -24.96
N LEU A 80 14.96 9.90 -24.88
CA LEU A 80 14.81 8.52 -25.37
C LEU A 80 13.36 8.13 -25.09
N ALA A 81 12.64 7.68 -26.10
CA ALA A 81 11.21 7.39 -26.04
C ALA A 81 10.90 6.34 -24.95
N LYS A 82 10.93 6.77 -23.70
CA LYS A 82 10.78 5.93 -22.53
C LYS A 82 9.29 5.70 -22.31
N SER A 83 8.89 4.42 -22.31
CA SER A 83 7.50 4.08 -22.01
C SER A 83 7.18 4.35 -20.55
N ILE A 84 5.93 4.65 -20.23
CA ILE A 84 5.46 4.78 -18.84
C ILE A 84 5.75 3.49 -18.06
N LYS A 85 5.60 2.33 -18.70
CA LYS A 85 5.91 1.03 -18.08
C LYS A 85 7.37 0.98 -17.62
N ASP A 86 8.30 1.29 -18.49
CA ASP A 86 9.73 1.21 -18.16
C ASP A 86 10.12 2.26 -17.13
N TRP A 87 9.60 3.48 -17.28
CA TRP A 87 9.88 4.61 -16.40
C TRP A 87 9.37 4.40 -14.96
N PHE A 88 8.14 3.88 -14.80
CA PHE A 88 7.58 3.54 -13.50
C PHE A 88 8.22 2.29 -12.89
N SER A 89 8.55 1.28 -13.70
CA SER A 89 9.24 0.08 -13.23
C SER A 89 10.64 0.39 -12.72
N GLU A 90 11.37 1.26 -13.43
CA GLU A 90 12.70 1.69 -13.00
C GLU A 90 12.62 2.44 -11.67
N TRP A 91 11.72 3.41 -11.53
CA TRP A 91 11.48 4.13 -10.28
C TRP A 91 11.13 3.17 -9.14
N LEU A 92 10.24 2.22 -9.39
CA LEU A 92 9.78 1.25 -8.39
C LEU A 92 10.93 0.37 -7.89
N TYR A 93 11.69 -0.24 -8.80
CA TYR A 93 12.65 -1.28 -8.44
C TYR A 93 14.07 -0.77 -8.21
N LYS A 94 14.47 0.38 -8.76
CA LYS A 94 15.80 0.97 -8.56
C LYS A 94 15.85 2.02 -7.44
N GLU A 95 14.72 2.70 -7.16
CA GLU A 95 14.70 3.79 -6.18
C GLU A 95 13.80 3.43 -4.97
N LEU A 96 12.49 3.22 -5.20
CA LEU A 96 11.51 3.05 -4.13
C LEU A 96 11.73 1.78 -3.30
N LYS A 97 12.29 0.72 -3.89
CA LYS A 97 12.61 -0.53 -3.21
C LYS A 97 13.58 -0.33 -2.03
N TYR A 98 14.47 0.64 -2.14
CA TYR A 98 15.50 0.91 -1.13
C TYR A 98 15.13 2.04 -0.17
N THR A 99 14.16 2.89 -0.55
CA THR A 99 13.79 4.06 0.25
C THR A 99 12.50 3.87 1.04
N LEU A 100 11.60 3.02 0.56
CA LEU A 100 10.31 2.79 1.22
C LEU A 100 10.36 1.62 2.20
N LYS A 101 9.60 1.77 3.30
CA LYS A 101 9.30 0.62 4.18
C LYS A 101 8.57 -0.48 3.37
N PRO A 102 8.79 -1.77 3.67
CA PRO A 102 8.29 -2.89 2.87
C PRO A 102 6.79 -2.82 2.53
N LYS A 103 5.94 -2.51 3.51
CA LYS A 103 4.49 -2.38 3.30
C LYS A 103 4.12 -1.21 2.38
N SER A 104 4.85 -0.10 2.46
CA SER A 104 4.64 1.05 1.58
C SER A 104 5.08 0.75 0.16
N PHE A 105 6.17 0.01 0.01
CA PHE A 105 6.63 -0.49 -1.28
C PHE A 105 5.58 -1.40 -1.93
N ASP A 106 5.03 -2.39 -1.20
CA ASP A 106 3.97 -3.28 -1.69
C ASP A 106 2.72 -2.51 -2.16
N ALA A 107 2.33 -1.48 -1.41
CA ALA A 107 1.20 -0.63 -1.79
C ALA A 107 1.47 0.15 -3.08
N LYS A 108 2.69 0.68 -3.21
CA LYS A 108 3.13 1.42 -4.40
C LYS A 108 3.23 0.50 -5.61
N GLU A 109 3.86 -0.67 -5.46
CA GLU A 109 3.97 -1.72 -6.47
C GLU A 109 2.60 -2.16 -6.99
N ARG A 110 1.66 -2.43 -6.06
CA ARG A 110 0.28 -2.79 -6.42
C ARG A 110 -0.41 -1.68 -7.21
N THR A 111 -0.24 -0.42 -6.81
CA THR A 111 -0.84 0.73 -7.49
C THR A 111 -0.31 0.85 -8.92
N ILE A 112 1.00 0.77 -9.09
CA ILE A 112 1.66 0.88 -10.40
C ILE A 112 1.25 -0.29 -11.30
N ASN A 113 1.37 -1.53 -10.83
CA ASN A 113 1.15 -2.72 -11.65
C ASN A 113 -0.33 -2.98 -11.95
N LYS A 114 -1.25 -2.62 -11.05
CA LYS A 114 -2.69 -2.85 -11.23
C LYS A 114 -3.39 -1.75 -12.00
N PHE A 115 -2.97 -0.48 -11.84
CA PHE A 115 -3.73 0.65 -12.37
C PHE A 115 -2.96 1.48 -13.39
N ILE A 116 -1.66 1.73 -13.21
CA ILE A 116 -0.91 2.63 -14.07
C ILE A 116 -0.43 1.91 -15.34
N ILE A 117 0.34 0.83 -15.17
CA ILE A 117 0.91 0.08 -16.30
C ILE A 117 -0.17 -0.49 -17.24
N PRO A 118 -1.27 -1.10 -16.79
CA PRO A 118 -2.29 -1.64 -17.70
C PRO A 118 -3.03 -0.59 -18.52
N ASN A 119 -3.14 0.66 -18.03
CA ASN A 119 -3.85 1.72 -18.72
C ASN A 119 -2.92 2.62 -19.55
N PHE A 120 -1.67 2.81 -19.14
CA PHE A 120 -0.76 3.80 -19.74
C PHE A 120 0.61 3.24 -20.14
N GLY A 121 0.90 1.98 -19.85
CA GLY A 121 2.25 1.41 -19.98
C GLY A 121 2.90 1.57 -21.36
N TYR A 122 2.10 1.62 -22.42
CA TYR A 122 2.56 1.78 -23.80
C TYR A 122 2.74 3.24 -24.23
N ILE A 123 2.21 4.19 -23.45
CA ILE A 123 2.30 5.62 -23.74
C ILE A 123 3.70 6.11 -23.38
N GLN A 124 4.25 7.04 -24.16
CA GLN A 124 5.48 7.70 -23.79
C GLN A 124 5.25 8.71 -22.67
N ILE A 125 6.26 8.92 -21.82
CA ILE A 125 6.15 9.76 -20.63
C ILE A 125 5.72 11.19 -20.91
N ASN A 126 6.08 11.75 -22.07
CA ASN A 126 5.72 13.10 -22.52
C ASN A 126 4.37 13.18 -23.24
N GLN A 127 3.72 12.06 -23.52
CA GLN A 127 2.46 11.99 -24.26
C GLN A 127 1.23 11.76 -23.37
N LEU A 128 1.42 11.41 -22.08
CA LEU A 128 0.31 11.27 -21.16
C LEU A 128 -0.29 12.64 -20.85
N THR A 129 -1.60 12.76 -21.06
CA THR A 129 -2.32 14.01 -20.84
C THR A 129 -3.17 13.97 -19.56
N SER A 130 -3.56 15.15 -19.06
CA SER A 130 -4.50 15.24 -17.93
C SER A 130 -5.87 14.63 -18.27
N LYS A 131 -6.27 14.65 -19.54
CA LYS A 131 -7.51 13.99 -20.00
C LYS A 131 -7.44 12.47 -19.84
N ASP A 132 -6.29 11.86 -20.14
CA ASP A 132 -6.10 10.41 -19.99
C ASP A 132 -6.16 10.01 -18.52
N VAL A 133 -5.49 10.77 -17.64
CA VAL A 133 -5.52 10.51 -16.19
C VAL A 133 -6.93 10.70 -15.65
N GLN A 134 -7.66 11.75 -16.06
CA GLN A 134 -9.05 11.97 -15.65
C GLN A 134 -9.97 10.84 -16.14
N ALA A 135 -9.76 10.33 -17.35
CA ALA A 135 -10.53 9.19 -17.88
C ALA A 135 -10.32 7.93 -17.03
N LEU A 136 -9.08 7.66 -16.59
CA LEU A 136 -8.80 6.56 -15.67
C LEU A 136 -9.52 6.75 -14.33
N ILE A 137 -9.46 7.95 -13.74
CA ILE A 137 -10.15 8.26 -12.48
C ILE A 137 -11.67 8.01 -12.64
N ASN A 138 -12.27 8.53 -13.71
CA ASN A 138 -13.71 8.34 -13.98
C ASN A 138 -14.08 6.85 -14.17
N LYS A 139 -13.20 6.07 -14.82
CA LYS A 139 -13.36 4.62 -14.96
C LYS A 139 -13.33 3.92 -13.59
N MET A 140 -12.39 4.30 -12.72
CA MET A 140 -12.29 3.73 -11.38
C MET A 140 -13.52 4.05 -10.52
N VAL A 141 -14.08 5.26 -10.64
CA VAL A 141 -15.34 5.65 -9.98
C VAL A 141 -16.49 4.73 -10.43
N LYS A 142 -16.67 4.57 -11.75
CA LYS A 142 -17.69 3.67 -12.31
C LYS A 142 -17.53 2.22 -11.86
N GLN A 143 -16.31 1.80 -11.58
CA GLN A 143 -15.99 0.45 -11.06
C GLN A 143 -16.16 0.33 -9.54
N GLY A 144 -16.59 1.37 -8.83
CA GLY A 144 -16.84 1.35 -7.39
C GLY A 144 -15.59 1.37 -6.52
N TYR A 145 -14.45 1.85 -7.02
CA TYR A 145 -13.25 2.00 -6.18
C TYR A 145 -13.42 3.15 -5.18
N SER A 146 -12.93 2.93 -3.95
CA SER A 146 -12.97 3.95 -2.90
C SER A 146 -12.13 5.19 -3.25
N LEU A 147 -12.53 6.36 -2.72
CA LEU A 147 -11.80 7.62 -2.88
C LEU A 147 -10.31 7.48 -2.51
N SER A 148 -10.02 6.82 -1.38
CA SER A 148 -8.62 6.58 -0.94
C SER A 148 -7.81 5.79 -1.98
N GLN A 149 -8.43 4.84 -2.69
CA GLN A 149 -7.73 4.06 -3.71
C GLN A 149 -7.52 4.87 -4.99
N ILE A 150 -8.50 5.66 -5.39
CA ILE A 150 -8.43 6.58 -6.53
C ILE A 150 -7.35 7.63 -6.27
N ASP A 151 -7.35 8.25 -5.10
CA ASP A 151 -6.35 9.27 -4.73
C ASP A 151 -4.92 8.70 -4.71
N LYS A 152 -4.73 7.47 -4.24
CA LYS A 152 -3.42 6.79 -4.31
C LYS A 152 -2.89 6.66 -5.73
N VAL A 153 -3.75 6.38 -6.71
CA VAL A 153 -3.36 6.32 -8.13
C VAL A 153 -2.95 7.70 -8.62
N LYS A 154 -3.80 8.71 -8.43
CA LYS A 154 -3.50 10.11 -8.79
C LYS A 154 -2.19 10.58 -8.18
N THR A 155 -2.05 10.42 -6.86
CA THR A 155 -0.86 10.84 -6.12
C THR A 155 0.40 10.09 -6.57
N THR A 156 0.29 8.82 -6.94
CA THR A 156 1.44 8.04 -7.45
C THR A 156 1.92 8.56 -8.80
N ILE A 157 1.00 8.88 -9.71
CA ILE A 157 1.33 9.51 -11.00
C ILE A 157 1.96 10.88 -10.75
N ALA A 158 1.31 11.72 -9.92
CA ALA A 158 1.80 13.06 -9.60
C ALA A 158 3.21 13.06 -9.01
N GLN A 159 3.53 12.12 -8.12
CA GLN A 159 4.86 11.99 -7.51
C GLN A 159 5.93 11.67 -8.54
N LYS A 160 5.71 10.66 -9.40
CA LYS A 160 6.72 10.29 -10.40
C LYS A 160 6.94 11.39 -11.43
N TYR A 161 5.85 12.04 -11.88
CA TYR A 161 5.98 13.17 -12.81
C TYR A 161 6.65 14.40 -12.17
N ARG A 162 6.42 14.67 -10.88
CA ARG A 162 7.14 15.73 -10.17
C ARG A 162 8.64 15.45 -10.13
N LEU A 163 9.02 14.21 -9.81
CA LEU A 163 10.43 13.79 -9.83
C LEU A 163 11.02 13.91 -11.25
N GLY A 164 10.26 13.49 -12.27
CA GLY A 164 10.67 13.62 -13.66
C GLY A 164 10.85 15.06 -14.11
N MET A 165 10.03 15.99 -13.62
CA MET A 165 10.22 17.44 -13.86
C MET A 165 11.49 17.96 -13.18
N GLN A 166 11.79 17.53 -11.95
CA GLN A 166 13.02 17.90 -11.25
C GLN A 166 14.27 17.38 -11.98
N ASN A 167 14.17 16.22 -12.62
CA ASN A 167 15.25 15.60 -13.39
C ASN A 167 15.27 16.02 -14.87
N ASN A 168 14.43 16.96 -15.29
CA ASN A 168 14.25 17.40 -16.68
C ASN A 168 13.88 16.25 -17.65
N GLU A 169 13.23 15.20 -17.16
CA GLU A 169 12.75 14.10 -17.98
C GLU A 169 11.41 14.41 -18.66
N VAL A 170 10.58 15.25 -18.03
CA VAL A 170 9.27 15.72 -18.53
C VAL A 170 9.06 17.18 -18.14
N THR A 171 8.24 17.91 -18.91
CA THR A 171 7.96 19.34 -18.67
C THR A 171 6.64 19.58 -17.94
N ILE A 172 5.69 18.66 -18.01
CA ILE A 172 4.33 18.81 -17.49
C ILE A 172 3.95 17.61 -16.63
N ASN A 173 3.25 17.87 -15.52
CA ASN A 173 2.67 16.82 -14.70
C ASN A 173 1.17 16.64 -15.02
N PRO A 174 0.77 15.56 -15.68
CA PRO A 174 -0.61 15.35 -16.13
C PRO A 174 -1.61 15.10 -15.00
N ALA A 175 -1.14 14.82 -13.78
CA ALA A 175 -2.03 14.54 -12.65
C ALA A 175 -2.40 15.78 -11.82
N LEU A 176 -1.79 16.96 -12.06
CA LEU A 176 -2.02 18.14 -11.22
C LEU A 176 -3.47 18.66 -11.32
N ASN A 177 -4.00 18.78 -12.52
CA ASN A 177 -5.33 19.37 -12.77
C ASN A 177 -6.46 18.34 -12.77
N VAL A 178 -6.19 17.11 -12.35
CA VAL A 178 -7.20 16.04 -12.29
C VAL A 178 -8.09 16.23 -11.06
N LYS A 179 -9.40 16.23 -11.28
CA LYS A 179 -10.41 16.41 -10.22
C LYS A 179 -10.83 15.05 -9.63
N LEU A 180 -10.91 15.00 -8.31
CA LEU A 180 -11.52 13.86 -7.61
C LEU A 180 -13.03 14.09 -7.44
N PRO A 181 -13.85 13.03 -7.49
CA PRO A 181 -15.30 13.15 -7.38
C PRO A 181 -15.73 13.74 -6.04
N ALA A 182 -16.55 14.79 -6.07
CA ALA A 182 -17.07 15.44 -4.86
C ALA A 182 -18.01 14.51 -4.07
N SER A 183 -18.81 13.69 -4.75
CA SER A 183 -19.72 12.72 -4.12
C SER A 183 -18.99 11.73 -3.21
N LEU A 184 -17.84 11.19 -3.66
CA LEU A 184 -17.05 10.28 -2.85
C LEU A 184 -16.34 10.96 -1.68
N LYS A 185 -16.09 12.28 -1.75
CA LYS A 185 -15.57 13.05 -0.62
C LYS A 185 -16.61 13.16 0.48
N ALA A 186 -17.84 13.49 0.15
CA ALA A 186 -18.94 13.57 1.12
C ALA A 186 -19.19 12.24 1.85
N GLU A 187 -19.07 11.09 1.16
CA GLU A 187 -19.20 9.76 1.80
C GLU A 187 -18.09 9.46 2.81
N VAL A 188 -16.89 10.00 2.61
CA VAL A 188 -15.76 9.80 3.54
C VAL A 188 -15.94 10.66 4.78
N ASP A 189 -16.42 11.89 4.63
CA ASP A 189 -16.62 12.83 5.73
C ASP A 189 -17.75 12.38 6.69
N THR A 190 -18.66 11.51 6.22
CA THR A 190 -19.76 10.95 7.05
C THR A 190 -19.40 9.63 7.74
N LYS A 191 -18.28 9.01 7.46
CA LYS A 191 -17.86 7.76 8.09
C LYS A 191 -17.41 7.99 9.54
N GLN A 192 -18.33 7.85 10.47
CA GLN A 192 -18.00 7.84 11.89
C GLN A 192 -17.19 6.60 12.27
N VAL A 193 -16.27 6.78 13.20
CA VAL A 193 -15.48 5.69 13.78
C VAL A 193 -16.38 4.85 14.67
N SER A 194 -16.61 3.58 14.29
CA SER A 194 -17.43 2.67 15.09
C SER A 194 -16.64 2.16 16.30
N ALA A 195 -17.12 2.50 17.49
CA ALA A 195 -16.64 1.99 18.78
C ALA A 195 -17.75 1.14 19.43
N LEU A 196 -17.35 0.12 20.19
CA LEU A 196 -18.26 -0.69 21.00
C LEU A 196 -18.82 0.13 22.16
N SER A 197 -20.08 -0.07 22.52
CA SER A 197 -20.67 0.47 23.73
C SER A 197 -20.10 -0.23 24.98
N GLU A 198 -20.33 0.33 26.16
CA GLU A 198 -19.87 -0.29 27.42
C GLU A 198 -20.53 -1.66 27.66
N GLU A 199 -21.82 -1.79 27.35
CA GLU A 199 -22.51 -3.07 27.42
C GLU A 199 -21.94 -4.09 26.44
N GLU A 200 -21.63 -3.68 25.20
CA GLU A 200 -21.01 -4.54 24.20
C GLU A 200 -19.60 -4.98 24.62
N VAL A 201 -18.81 -4.07 25.21
CA VAL A 201 -17.49 -4.38 25.79
C VAL A 201 -17.63 -5.42 26.91
N LYS A 202 -18.59 -5.24 27.83
CA LYS A 202 -18.84 -6.18 28.93
C LYS A 202 -19.23 -7.56 28.40
N LYS A 203 -20.21 -7.65 27.48
CA LYS A 203 -20.64 -8.91 26.86
C LYS A 203 -19.51 -9.61 26.12
N LEU A 204 -18.69 -8.88 25.37
CA LEU A 204 -17.55 -9.43 24.63
C LEU A 204 -16.47 -9.95 25.58
N THR A 205 -16.18 -9.23 26.67
CA THR A 205 -15.20 -9.61 27.70
C THR A 205 -15.63 -10.86 28.45
N GLU A 206 -16.88 -10.91 28.90
CA GLU A 206 -17.45 -12.11 29.57
C GLU A 206 -17.39 -13.34 28.67
N LEU A 207 -17.73 -13.17 27.38
CA LEU A 207 -17.68 -14.24 26.41
C LEU A 207 -16.24 -14.73 26.17
N ALA A 208 -15.25 -13.83 26.18
CA ALA A 208 -13.85 -14.15 25.93
C ALA A 208 -13.26 -15.15 26.95
N TYR A 209 -13.74 -15.10 28.18
CA TYR A 209 -13.28 -15.96 29.27
C TYR A 209 -14.10 -17.25 29.48
N LYS A 210 -15.14 -17.50 28.69
CA LYS A 210 -15.92 -18.74 28.79
C LYS A 210 -15.08 -19.96 28.53
N THR A 211 -15.26 -20.97 29.39
CA THR A 211 -14.63 -22.28 29.30
C THR A 211 -15.68 -23.37 29.13
N TYR A 212 -15.27 -24.52 28.59
CA TYR A 212 -16.00 -25.74 28.66
C TYR A 212 -15.98 -26.31 30.10
N PRO A 213 -16.85 -27.28 30.47
CA PRO A 213 -16.84 -27.90 31.80
C PRO A 213 -15.48 -28.50 32.19
N ASN A 214 -14.67 -28.92 31.22
CA ASN A 214 -13.31 -29.43 31.43
C ASN A 214 -12.24 -28.33 31.63
N GLY A 215 -12.64 -27.07 31.75
CA GLY A 215 -11.73 -25.92 31.92
C GLY A 215 -11.07 -25.41 30.62
N THR A 216 -11.27 -26.09 29.49
CA THR A 216 -10.69 -25.64 28.19
C THR A 216 -11.39 -24.37 27.70
N LYS A 217 -10.60 -23.39 27.22
CA LYS A 217 -11.13 -22.13 26.68
C LYS A 217 -11.98 -22.37 25.44
N ILE A 218 -13.20 -21.84 25.41
CA ILE A 218 -14.06 -21.87 24.23
C ILE A 218 -13.47 -21.00 23.10
N TYR A 219 -12.87 -19.88 23.46
CA TYR A 219 -12.30 -18.90 22.54
C TYR A 219 -10.79 -18.77 22.77
N SER A 220 -10.00 -19.52 22.03
CA SER A 220 -8.54 -19.57 22.17
C SER A 220 -7.85 -18.21 21.96
N ARG A 221 -8.53 -17.24 21.32
CA ARG A 221 -8.04 -15.86 21.11
C ARG A 221 -8.82 -14.83 21.90
N GLY A 222 -9.65 -15.26 22.86
CA GLY A 222 -10.47 -14.37 23.69
C GLY A 222 -9.63 -13.37 24.45
N GLU A 223 -8.62 -13.85 25.19
CA GLU A 223 -7.73 -13.00 25.98
C GLU A 223 -6.92 -12.04 25.11
N PHE A 224 -6.50 -12.45 23.95
CA PHE A 224 -5.83 -11.54 23.01
C PHE A 224 -6.76 -10.39 22.56
N ILE A 225 -8.04 -10.67 22.32
CA ILE A 225 -9.04 -9.64 21.98
C ILE A 225 -9.27 -8.70 23.16
N VAL A 226 -9.41 -9.22 24.39
CA VAL A 226 -9.56 -8.41 25.60
C VAL A 226 -8.32 -7.57 25.89
N PHE A 227 -7.13 -8.13 25.68
CA PHE A 227 -5.88 -7.40 25.81
C PHE A 227 -5.78 -6.21 24.85
N LEU A 228 -6.12 -6.39 23.57
CA LEU A 228 -6.18 -5.30 22.59
C LEU A 228 -7.21 -4.23 22.96
N LEU A 229 -8.36 -4.65 23.47
CA LEU A 229 -9.44 -3.75 23.88
C LEU A 229 -9.04 -2.86 25.04
N ASN A 230 -8.20 -3.38 25.96
CA ASN A 230 -7.78 -2.68 27.17
C ASN A 230 -6.42 -2.00 27.10
N THR A 231 -5.69 -2.15 26.00
CA THR A 231 -4.37 -1.51 25.79
C THR A 231 -4.34 -0.54 24.61
N GLY A 232 -5.33 -0.61 23.73
CA GLY A 232 -5.38 0.20 22.52
C GLY A 232 -4.23 -0.02 21.54
N LEU A 233 -3.46 -1.10 21.70
CA LEU A 233 -2.35 -1.46 20.79
C LEU A 233 -2.81 -1.62 19.36
N ARG A 234 -1.95 -1.21 18.42
CA ARG A 234 -2.14 -1.65 17.02
C ARG A 234 -1.91 -3.16 16.94
N PHE A 235 -2.64 -3.84 16.07
CA PHE A 235 -2.48 -5.29 15.89
C PHE A 235 -1.02 -5.71 15.68
N GLY A 236 -0.27 -4.96 14.85
CA GLY A 236 1.13 -5.26 14.59
C GLY A 236 2.04 -5.07 15.81
N GLU A 237 1.74 -4.11 16.69
CA GLU A 237 2.47 -3.87 17.95
C GLU A 237 2.21 -5.02 18.91
N ALA A 238 0.97 -5.41 19.12
CA ALA A 238 0.60 -6.49 20.03
C ALA A 238 1.18 -7.85 19.59
N THR A 239 1.22 -8.12 18.27
CA THR A 239 1.82 -9.37 17.77
C THR A 239 3.34 -9.39 17.81
N ALA A 240 4.00 -8.25 17.97
CA ALA A 240 5.44 -8.12 18.13
C ALA A 240 5.89 -8.06 19.59
N LEU A 241 4.94 -7.94 20.54
CA LEU A 241 5.24 -7.86 21.96
C LEU A 241 5.87 -9.17 22.46
N THR A 242 7.01 -9.07 23.11
CA THR A 242 7.72 -10.18 23.77
C THR A 242 7.53 -10.09 25.28
N TRP A 243 7.84 -11.17 25.99
CA TRP A 243 7.74 -11.16 27.46
C TRP A 243 8.75 -10.19 28.10
N ASP A 244 9.86 -9.90 27.44
CA ASP A 244 10.84 -8.90 27.90
C ASP A 244 10.31 -7.45 27.81
N ASP A 245 9.25 -7.23 27.04
CA ASP A 245 8.59 -5.92 26.98
C ASP A 245 7.55 -5.72 28.12
N VAL A 246 7.34 -6.73 28.97
CA VAL A 246 6.32 -6.75 30.03
C VAL A 246 6.97 -6.54 31.39
N ASP A 247 6.61 -5.49 32.07
CA ASP A 247 6.95 -5.26 33.47
C ASP A 247 5.76 -5.67 34.36
N PHE A 248 5.87 -6.87 34.96
CA PHE A 248 4.84 -7.40 35.84
C PHE A 248 4.77 -6.70 37.20
N GLN A 249 5.86 -6.07 37.66
CA GLN A 249 5.90 -5.36 38.95
C GLN A 249 5.19 -4.02 38.84
N ASN A 250 5.50 -3.26 37.80
CA ASN A 250 4.89 -1.96 37.55
C ASN A 250 3.58 -2.02 36.77
N HIS A 251 3.16 -3.23 36.34
CA HIS A 251 1.99 -3.44 35.50
C HIS A 251 2.00 -2.59 34.23
N THR A 252 3.13 -2.61 33.49
CA THR A 252 3.29 -1.84 32.25
C THR A 252 3.80 -2.72 31.09
N ILE A 253 3.61 -2.24 29.89
CA ILE A 253 4.23 -2.81 28.68
C ILE A 253 4.97 -1.73 27.90
N THR A 254 6.10 -2.08 27.32
CA THR A 254 6.90 -1.22 26.45
C THR A 254 6.63 -1.55 24.99
N VAL A 255 6.21 -0.56 24.21
CA VAL A 255 5.92 -0.72 22.77
C VAL A 255 7.04 -0.06 21.99
N ASN A 256 7.87 -0.87 21.32
CA ASN A 256 9.07 -0.40 20.59
C ASN A 256 9.22 -1.08 19.20
N LYS A 257 8.36 -2.03 18.87
CA LYS A 257 8.44 -2.82 17.63
C LYS A 257 7.04 -3.20 17.13
N SER A 258 6.95 -3.61 15.86
CA SER A 258 5.68 -3.98 15.24
C SER A 258 5.90 -4.97 14.12
N TYR A 259 5.08 -6.00 14.01
CA TYR A 259 5.01 -6.83 12.81
C TYR A 259 4.14 -6.17 11.73
N VAL A 260 4.62 -6.20 10.50
CA VAL A 260 3.86 -5.77 9.32
C VAL A 260 3.72 -6.92 8.34
N THR A 261 2.53 -7.06 7.76
CA THR A 261 2.28 -8.04 6.70
C THR A 261 2.69 -7.44 5.36
N VAL A 262 3.56 -8.13 4.63
CA VAL A 262 4.08 -7.75 3.31
C VAL A 262 3.90 -8.87 2.31
N LEU A 263 4.04 -8.59 1.02
CA LEU A 263 4.04 -9.62 -0.01
C LEU A 263 5.23 -10.58 0.21
N ASN A 264 4.95 -11.87 0.17
CA ASN A 264 6.00 -12.87 0.21
C ASN A 264 6.73 -12.90 -1.13
N ARG A 265 8.03 -12.60 -1.12
CA ARG A 265 8.92 -12.64 -2.29
C ARG A 265 9.83 -13.87 -2.28
N ASP A 266 9.84 -14.62 -1.18
CA ASP A 266 10.56 -15.88 -1.08
C ASP A 266 9.68 -17.02 -1.59
N LYS A 267 10.06 -17.57 -2.74
CA LYS A 267 9.36 -18.70 -3.35
C LYS A 267 9.52 -20.00 -2.56
N ASN A 268 10.52 -20.10 -1.70
CA ASN A 268 10.79 -21.26 -0.86
C ASN A 268 9.94 -21.26 0.43
N ASN A 269 9.34 -20.12 0.79
CA ASN A 269 8.41 -20.02 1.91
C ASN A 269 7.04 -20.61 1.50
N ILE A 270 6.93 -21.93 1.58
CA ILE A 270 5.81 -22.73 1.05
C ILE A 270 4.82 -23.08 2.16
N ASN A 271 3.53 -22.91 1.86
CA ASN A 271 2.45 -23.39 2.71
C ASN A 271 2.38 -24.92 2.68
N PRO A 272 2.54 -25.63 3.81
CA PRO A 272 2.58 -27.09 3.87
C PRO A 272 1.28 -27.76 3.40
N ARG A 273 0.13 -27.07 3.51
CA ARG A 273 -1.18 -27.62 3.08
C ARG A 273 -1.38 -27.48 1.57
N THR A 274 -1.11 -26.28 1.02
CA THR A 274 -1.41 -25.99 -0.39
C THR A 274 -0.24 -26.29 -1.32
N LYS A 275 0.95 -26.56 -0.78
CA LYS A 275 2.20 -26.76 -1.53
C LYS A 275 2.57 -25.58 -2.43
N LYS A 276 2.01 -24.40 -2.17
CA LYS A 276 2.28 -23.15 -2.89
C LYS A 276 2.97 -22.13 -1.97
N PRO A 277 3.76 -21.21 -2.50
CA PRO A 277 4.31 -20.12 -1.69
C PRO A 277 3.19 -19.35 -0.97
N TYR A 278 3.44 -18.93 0.27
CA TYR A 278 2.53 -18.01 0.95
C TYR A 278 2.41 -16.72 0.15
N ALA A 279 1.20 -16.17 0.06
CA ALA A 279 0.99 -14.88 -0.62
C ALA A 279 1.63 -13.71 0.14
N THR A 280 1.69 -13.81 1.48
CA THR A 280 2.22 -12.78 2.36
C THR A 280 3.08 -13.38 3.46
N THR A 281 4.01 -12.58 4.00
CA THR A 281 4.81 -12.89 5.17
C THR A 281 4.76 -11.74 6.17
N MET A 282 5.16 -11.99 7.41
CA MET A 282 5.26 -10.96 8.44
C MET A 282 6.72 -10.59 8.66
N VAL A 283 7.00 -9.29 8.69
CA VAL A 283 8.33 -8.74 8.90
C VAL A 283 8.31 -7.88 10.14
N LEU A 284 9.26 -8.12 11.06
CA LEU A 284 9.46 -7.29 12.24
C LEU A 284 10.05 -5.94 11.81
N GLN A 285 9.44 -4.88 12.29
CA GLN A 285 9.94 -3.52 12.14
C GLN A 285 10.15 -2.94 13.55
N HIS A 286 11.38 -2.56 13.84
CA HIS A 286 11.66 -1.75 15.01
C HIS A 286 11.15 -0.32 14.74
N SER A 287 10.54 0.29 15.74
CA SER A 287 10.16 1.70 15.65
C SER A 287 11.42 2.53 15.35
N PRO A 288 11.33 3.59 14.50
CA PRO A 288 12.47 4.47 14.29
C PRO A 288 12.94 5.01 15.65
N LYS A 289 14.27 5.17 15.80
CA LYS A 289 14.97 5.60 17.03
C LYS A 289 14.60 7.00 17.55
N THR A 290 13.41 7.50 17.32
CA THR A 290 12.93 8.75 17.91
C THR A 290 12.23 8.44 19.22
N THR A 291 12.48 9.24 20.24
CA THR A 291 11.88 9.18 21.59
C THR A 291 10.35 9.09 21.60
N ARG A 292 9.67 9.51 20.54
CA ARG A 292 8.20 9.45 20.39
C ARG A 292 7.65 8.11 19.89
N SER A 293 8.48 7.21 19.38
CA SER A 293 8.02 5.92 18.83
C SER A 293 8.02 4.78 19.85
N THR A 294 8.77 4.93 20.93
CA THR A 294 8.74 4.01 22.08
C THR A 294 7.83 4.62 23.15
N ARG A 295 6.87 3.85 23.61
CA ARG A 295 5.95 4.28 24.67
C ARG A 295 5.68 3.17 25.67
N ILE A 296 5.40 3.58 26.89
CA ILE A 296 4.97 2.70 27.99
C ILE A 296 3.45 2.82 28.13
N ILE A 297 2.77 1.68 28.21
CA ILE A 297 1.32 1.61 28.43
C ILE A 297 1.06 0.95 29.78
N PRO A 298 0.41 1.64 30.74
CA PRO A 298 -0.06 1.06 31.98
C PRO A 298 -1.19 0.05 31.70
N LEU A 299 -1.23 -1.03 32.46
CA LEU A 299 -2.23 -2.09 32.33
C LEU A 299 -3.29 -1.97 33.42
N ASN A 300 -4.55 -1.78 33.02
CA ASN A 300 -5.69 -1.89 33.94
C ASN A 300 -5.91 -3.35 34.37
N LYS A 301 -6.79 -3.58 35.35
CA LYS A 301 -7.06 -4.91 35.89
C LYS A 301 -7.46 -5.95 34.85
N GLU A 302 -8.27 -5.57 33.85
CA GLU A 302 -8.68 -6.49 32.77
C GLU A 302 -7.54 -6.78 31.79
N ALA A 303 -6.68 -5.80 31.47
CA ALA A 303 -5.47 -6.04 30.69
C ALA A 303 -4.50 -7.00 31.42
N GLN A 304 -4.33 -6.84 32.73
CA GLN A 304 -3.51 -7.72 33.57
C GLN A 304 -4.08 -9.15 33.58
N ARG A 305 -5.41 -9.28 33.74
CA ARG A 305 -6.11 -10.58 33.68
C ARG A 305 -5.92 -11.26 32.32
N ALA A 306 -6.10 -10.52 31.24
CA ALA A 306 -5.88 -11.05 29.90
C ALA A 306 -4.41 -11.45 29.67
N LEU A 307 -3.47 -10.64 30.16
CA LEU A 307 -2.04 -10.91 30.08
C LEU A 307 -1.66 -12.20 30.84
N LYS A 308 -2.24 -12.42 32.03
CA LYS A 308 -2.05 -13.66 32.79
C LYS A 308 -2.54 -14.87 32.02
N GLY A 309 -3.71 -14.80 31.40
CA GLY A 309 -4.22 -15.89 30.56
C GLY A 309 -3.39 -16.13 29.29
N LEU A 310 -2.80 -15.07 28.72
CA LEU A 310 -1.82 -15.19 27.63
C LEU A 310 -0.51 -15.84 28.11
N TRP A 311 -0.05 -15.50 29.31
CA TRP A 311 1.12 -16.13 29.95
C TRP A 311 0.92 -17.64 30.10
N ASP A 312 -0.19 -18.07 30.64
CA ASP A 312 -0.49 -19.49 30.86
C ASP A 312 -0.45 -20.30 29.55
N CYS A 313 -0.83 -19.68 28.43
CA CYS A 313 -0.82 -20.32 27.12
C CYS A 313 0.52 -20.22 26.38
N ASN A 314 1.21 -19.09 26.51
CA ASN A 314 2.30 -18.69 25.62
C ASN A 314 3.67 -18.55 26.29
N LYS A 315 3.80 -18.74 27.62
CA LYS A 315 5.08 -18.60 28.35
C LYS A 315 6.26 -19.39 27.79
N LYS A 316 5.98 -20.45 27.04
CA LYS A 316 6.98 -21.27 26.34
C LYS A 316 7.51 -20.64 25.05
N TYR A 317 6.88 -19.57 24.58
CA TYR A 317 7.27 -18.84 23.38
C TYR A 317 7.81 -17.47 23.77
N GLU A 318 8.56 -16.84 22.88
CA GLU A 318 9.06 -15.47 23.08
C GLU A 318 7.93 -14.42 23.01
N LEU A 319 6.95 -14.65 22.09
CA LEU A 319 5.88 -13.69 21.84
C LEU A 319 4.73 -13.83 22.83
N VAL A 320 4.27 -12.72 23.41
CA VAL A 320 3.09 -12.63 24.28
C VAL A 320 1.84 -13.14 23.56
N CYS A 321 1.61 -12.67 22.34
CA CYS A 321 0.46 -12.99 21.52
C CYS A 321 0.82 -13.98 20.40
N ALA A 322 1.52 -15.07 20.75
CA ALA A 322 1.86 -16.14 19.81
C ALA A 322 0.63 -16.92 19.34
N ASN A 323 0.75 -17.53 18.17
CA ASN A 323 -0.16 -18.60 17.74
C ASN A 323 0.28 -19.96 18.31
N GLU A 324 -0.44 -21.04 18.00
CA GLU A 324 -0.21 -22.39 18.47
C GLU A 324 1.21 -22.94 18.16
N ASN A 325 1.89 -22.35 17.18
CA ASN A 325 3.24 -22.73 16.75
C ASN A 325 4.32 -21.74 17.22
N GLY A 326 4.00 -20.81 18.11
CA GLY A 326 4.94 -19.79 18.58
C GLY A 326 5.16 -18.62 17.62
N ASN A 327 4.51 -18.60 16.47
CA ASN A 327 4.64 -17.56 15.45
C ASN A 327 3.68 -16.38 15.69
N PRO A 328 3.91 -15.20 15.10
CA PRO A 328 2.99 -14.08 15.15
C PRO A 328 1.59 -14.46 14.64
N ASN A 329 0.54 -14.01 15.33
CA ASN A 329 -0.83 -14.19 14.88
C ASN A 329 -1.12 -13.40 13.57
N SER A 330 -1.96 -13.96 12.69
CA SER A 330 -2.41 -13.23 11.51
C SER A 330 -3.64 -12.36 11.82
N SER A 331 -3.68 -11.16 11.24
CA SER A 331 -4.82 -10.24 11.37
C SER A 331 -6.12 -10.86 10.87
N SER A 332 -6.07 -11.66 9.81
CA SER A 332 -7.24 -12.34 9.25
C SER A 332 -7.83 -13.37 10.22
N ASN A 333 -6.97 -14.14 10.91
CA ASN A 333 -7.42 -15.14 11.89
C ASN A 333 -8.02 -14.47 13.13
N LEU A 334 -7.38 -13.40 13.63
CA LEU A 334 -7.91 -12.67 14.78
C LEU A 334 -9.25 -11.99 14.46
N ASN A 335 -9.37 -11.36 13.27
CA ASN A 335 -10.63 -10.76 12.82
C ASN A 335 -11.74 -11.82 12.67
N ARG A 336 -11.43 -13.03 12.18
CA ARG A 336 -12.40 -14.14 12.11
C ARG A 336 -12.86 -14.54 13.50
N SER A 337 -11.94 -14.70 14.46
CA SER A 337 -12.28 -15.01 15.84
C SER A 337 -13.13 -13.92 16.49
N LEU A 338 -12.77 -12.65 16.32
CA LEU A 338 -13.53 -11.51 16.79
C LEU A 338 -14.96 -11.51 16.20
N LYS A 339 -15.12 -11.66 14.91
CA LYS A 339 -16.45 -11.69 14.25
C LYS A 339 -17.31 -12.85 14.74
N TYR A 340 -16.72 -14.01 14.99
CA TYR A 340 -17.42 -15.13 15.57
C TYR A 340 -17.92 -14.82 17.00
N MET A 341 -17.07 -14.20 17.84
CA MET A 341 -17.43 -13.80 19.19
C MET A 341 -18.50 -12.72 19.18
N LEU A 342 -18.38 -11.68 18.34
CA LEU A 342 -19.37 -10.62 18.19
C LEU A 342 -20.74 -11.21 17.83
N LYS A 343 -20.79 -12.11 16.85
CA LYS A 343 -22.04 -12.80 16.46
C LYS A 343 -22.65 -13.58 17.64
N ARG A 344 -21.85 -14.26 18.44
CA ARG A 344 -22.31 -15.02 19.63
C ARG A 344 -22.77 -14.11 20.77
N ALA A 345 -22.22 -12.92 20.86
CA ALA A 345 -22.65 -11.91 21.82
C ALA A 345 -23.88 -11.09 21.38
N GLY A 346 -24.40 -11.31 20.16
CA GLY A 346 -25.48 -10.50 19.57
C GLY A 346 -25.04 -9.09 19.18
N ILE A 347 -23.74 -8.89 18.93
CA ILE A 347 -23.14 -7.61 18.58
C ILE A 347 -22.92 -7.55 17.05
N SER A 348 -22.96 -6.36 16.48
CA SER A 348 -22.70 -6.16 15.05
C SER A 348 -21.33 -6.71 14.62
N THR A 349 -21.30 -7.47 13.54
CA THR A 349 -20.07 -8.02 12.96
C THR A 349 -19.32 -7.02 12.05
N SER A 350 -19.76 -5.76 11.99
CA SER A 350 -19.07 -4.69 11.26
C SER A 350 -17.76 -4.28 11.94
N TYR A 351 -17.64 -4.47 13.24
CA TYR A 351 -16.42 -4.20 14.00
C TYR A 351 -15.24 -5.08 13.56
N SER A 352 -14.05 -4.53 13.62
CA SER A 352 -12.78 -5.18 13.30
C SER A 352 -11.80 -5.09 14.48
N VAL A 353 -10.68 -5.79 14.40
CA VAL A 353 -9.60 -5.67 15.41
C VAL A 353 -9.15 -4.20 15.58
N HIS A 354 -9.22 -3.39 14.53
CA HIS A 354 -8.90 -1.96 14.65
C HIS A 354 -9.97 -1.18 15.42
N SER A 355 -11.23 -1.61 15.37
CA SER A 355 -12.32 -1.02 16.17
C SER A 355 -12.11 -1.19 17.67
N LEU A 356 -11.40 -2.24 18.12
CA LEU A 356 -11.05 -2.41 19.55
C LEU A 356 -10.19 -1.24 20.06
N ARG A 357 -9.22 -0.80 19.27
CA ARG A 357 -8.40 0.38 19.58
C ARG A 357 -9.23 1.67 19.58
N HIS A 358 -10.16 1.80 18.66
CA HIS A 358 -11.10 2.92 18.65
C HIS A 358 -11.98 2.91 19.90
N THR A 359 -12.47 1.74 20.33
CA THR A 359 -13.22 1.57 21.57
C THR A 359 -12.41 2.00 22.78
N PHE A 360 -11.14 1.56 22.89
CA PHE A 360 -10.23 1.99 23.96
C PHE A 360 -10.13 3.51 24.03
N ALA A 361 -9.85 4.17 22.90
CA ALA A 361 -9.73 5.62 22.87
C ALA A 361 -11.06 6.32 23.18
N THR A 362 -12.19 5.83 22.66
CA THR A 362 -13.52 6.37 22.93
C THR A 362 -13.86 6.27 24.42
N GLN A 363 -13.52 5.16 25.07
CA GLN A 363 -13.75 5.02 26.54
C GLN A 363 -12.88 5.99 27.34
N LEU A 364 -11.62 6.22 26.95
CA LEU A 364 -10.79 7.23 27.60
C LEU A 364 -11.37 8.64 27.44
N PHE A 365 -11.87 9.00 26.26
CA PHE A 365 -12.55 10.28 26.03
C PHE A 365 -13.78 10.42 26.92
N ARG A 366 -14.66 9.41 26.97
CA ARG A 366 -15.86 9.42 27.83
C ARG A 366 -15.54 9.53 29.32
N ASN A 367 -14.37 9.07 29.74
CA ASN A 367 -13.84 9.25 31.11
C ASN A 367 -13.05 10.56 31.26
N HIS A 368 -13.23 11.54 30.36
CA HIS A 368 -12.64 12.86 30.39
C HIS A 368 -11.11 12.89 30.49
N VAL A 369 -10.44 11.85 29.94
CA VAL A 369 -8.98 11.82 29.86
C VAL A 369 -8.51 12.82 28.78
N ASP A 370 -7.48 13.58 29.09
CA ASP A 370 -6.91 14.57 28.17
C ASP A 370 -6.50 13.96 26.83
N ILE A 371 -6.79 14.69 25.76
CA ILE A 371 -6.50 14.24 24.38
C ILE A 371 -5.01 14.00 24.13
N GLU A 372 -4.13 14.73 24.81
CA GLU A 372 -2.69 14.53 24.69
C GLU A 372 -2.28 13.19 25.28
N ILE A 373 -2.84 12.84 26.45
CA ILE A 373 -2.60 11.56 27.12
C ILE A 373 -3.12 10.41 26.23
N ILE A 374 -4.33 10.57 25.69
CA ILE A 374 -4.90 9.57 24.76
C ILE A 374 -3.99 9.40 23.53
N SER A 375 -3.52 10.51 22.95
CA SER A 375 -2.62 10.50 21.80
C SER A 375 -1.29 9.80 22.09
N GLN A 376 -0.72 10.03 23.28
CA GLN A 376 0.50 9.37 23.75
C GLN A 376 0.30 7.86 23.95
N LEU A 377 -0.78 7.44 24.61
CA LEU A 377 -1.12 6.03 24.80
C LEU A 377 -1.33 5.31 23.46
N LEU A 378 -2.00 5.97 22.52
CA LEU A 378 -2.19 5.45 21.17
C LEU A 378 -0.90 5.48 20.33
N GLY A 379 0.09 6.28 20.68
CA GLY A 379 1.31 6.47 19.89
C GLY A 379 1.01 7.10 18.51
N HIS A 380 0.23 8.18 18.50
CA HIS A 380 0.07 9.03 17.33
C HIS A 380 1.23 10.03 17.28
N ALA A 381 1.78 10.24 16.09
CA ALA A 381 2.90 11.17 15.88
C ALA A 381 2.48 12.63 16.09
N ASP A 382 1.19 12.92 15.88
CA ASP A 382 0.55 14.23 16.02
C ASP A 382 -0.81 14.07 16.70
N THR A 383 -1.10 14.89 17.70
CA THR A 383 -2.39 14.96 18.42
C THR A 383 -3.55 15.30 17.48
N THR A 384 -3.27 16.01 16.38
CA THR A 384 -4.25 16.33 15.33
C THR A 384 -4.90 15.06 14.75
N ILE A 385 -4.17 13.95 14.67
CA ILE A 385 -4.72 12.66 14.23
C ILE A 385 -5.80 12.17 15.20
N THR A 386 -5.54 12.26 16.51
CA THR A 386 -6.49 11.89 17.55
C THR A 386 -7.69 12.83 17.51
N TYR A 387 -7.46 14.14 17.48
CA TYR A 387 -8.52 15.14 17.41
C TYR A 387 -9.46 14.91 16.23
N ASN A 388 -8.93 14.81 15.00
CA ASN A 388 -9.74 14.61 13.80
C ASN A 388 -10.48 13.27 13.78
N THR A 389 -9.95 12.24 14.44
CA THR A 389 -10.60 10.93 14.52
C THR A 389 -11.80 10.96 15.47
N TYR A 390 -11.73 11.73 16.57
CA TYR A 390 -12.71 11.74 17.64
C TYR A 390 -13.47 13.08 17.78
N ILE A 391 -13.34 13.98 16.80
CA ILE A 391 -13.97 15.32 16.81
C ILE A 391 -15.48 15.28 17.00
N HIS A 392 -16.16 14.24 16.50
CA HIS A 392 -17.59 14.06 16.64
C HIS A 392 -18.01 13.78 18.10
N ILE A 393 -17.16 13.07 18.88
CA ILE A 393 -17.40 12.83 20.31
C ILE A 393 -17.17 14.14 21.08
N ILE A 394 -16.09 14.84 20.76
CA ILE A 394 -15.77 16.14 21.35
C ILE A 394 -16.90 17.15 21.10
N GLN A 395 -17.51 17.15 19.93
CA GLN A 395 -18.64 18.03 19.60
C GLN A 395 -19.88 17.67 20.42
N ALA A 396 -20.18 16.37 20.60
CA ALA A 396 -21.30 15.94 21.44
C ALA A 396 -21.10 16.34 22.90
N GLU A 397 -19.91 16.15 23.47
CA GLU A 397 -19.57 16.57 24.82
C GLU A 397 -19.67 18.10 25.01
N LYS A 398 -19.27 18.90 24.03
CA LYS A 398 -19.47 20.35 24.04
C LYS A 398 -20.92 20.76 24.17
N ILE A 399 -21.81 20.09 23.41
CA ILE A 399 -23.24 20.37 23.46
C ILE A 399 -23.79 20.02 24.85
N GLU A 400 -23.39 18.89 25.42
CA GLU A 400 -23.80 18.44 26.76
C GLU A 400 -23.26 19.36 27.82
N ALA A 401 -21.97 19.74 27.75
CA ALA A 401 -21.34 20.67 28.71
C ALA A 401 -22.02 22.06 28.73
N VAL A 402 -22.34 22.60 27.53
CA VAL A 402 -23.06 23.88 27.45
C VAL A 402 -24.51 23.74 27.92
N GLY A 403 -25.18 22.63 27.59
CA GLY A 403 -26.55 22.35 28.03
C GLY A 403 -26.70 22.16 29.54
N SER A 404 -25.62 21.85 30.28
CA SER A 404 -25.60 21.74 31.74
C SER A 404 -25.40 23.08 32.46
N LEU A 405 -25.12 24.17 31.71
CA LEU A 405 -24.96 25.51 32.28
C LEU A 405 -26.32 26.20 32.49
N ASP A 406 -26.97 25.92 33.60
CA ASP A 406 -28.16 26.66 34.07
C ASP A 406 -27.71 27.89 34.86
N PHE A 407 -27.67 29.05 34.19
CA PHE A 407 -27.36 30.34 34.85
C PHE A 407 -28.56 30.97 35.58
N VAL A 408 -29.73 30.34 35.50
CA VAL A 408 -30.96 30.83 36.15
C VAL A 408 -31.53 29.71 37.03
N LYS A 409 -31.35 29.85 38.32
CA LYS A 409 -32.16 29.21 39.34
C LYS A 409 -33.24 30.17 39.82
#